data_38fb5a147cab1cdac231fab607a1095e
#
_entry.id   38fb5a147cab1cdac231fab607a1095e
#
_cell.length_a   1.000
_cell.length_b   1.000
_cell.length_c   1.000
_cell.angle_alpha   90.00
_cell.angle_beta   90.00
_cell.angle_gamma   90.00
#
_symmetry.space_group_name_H-M   'P 1'
#
loop_
_entity.id
_entity.type
_entity.pdbx_description
1 polymer ?
#
loop_
_entity_poly.entity_id
_entity_poly.type
_entity_poly.pdbx_seq_one_letter_code
_entity_poly.pdbx_strand_id
1 'polypeptide(L)'
;MNKYTGISTLENMSQAEFYNKWTFDKFKDYVRGDILEVGCGIGNFTLTLSKYGKITAIDIDQSLVENLKKDKSYSINAGYGDIEKNDYFFQKKTFDTIICLNVLEHVQNDTKALGNMFKLLKKGGYLILLVPLYNFLFGEIDKSIGHFRRYNPKELVKRVQDLGYDIVSYRKLNLIGLIGWFITGKILKNKQITGYKIKLFNLVSPVLYLENLIEPPIGTSILIVAKRNK
;
A
#
# COMPACT_ATOMS: atom_id res chain seq x y z
N MET A 1 -13.46 5.37 -18.16
CA MET A 1 -12.15 4.89 -17.64
C MET A 1 -11.76 5.78 -16.50
N ASN A 2 -11.66 5.23 -15.29
CA ASN A 2 -11.16 5.99 -14.14
C ASN A 2 -9.64 6.12 -14.27
N LYS A 3 -9.16 7.34 -14.54
CA LYS A 3 -7.74 7.64 -14.60
C LYS A 3 -7.27 8.06 -13.20
N TYR A 4 -6.22 7.42 -12.70
CA TYR A 4 -5.64 7.78 -11.41
C TYR A 4 -5.00 9.17 -11.47
N THR A 5 -5.36 10.04 -10.54
CA THR A 5 -4.89 11.44 -10.51
C THR A 5 -3.51 11.62 -9.88
N GLY A 6 -3.00 10.61 -9.17
CA GLY A 6 -1.74 10.65 -8.41
C GLY A 6 -0.51 10.12 -9.14
N ILE A 7 -0.50 10.00 -10.49
CA ILE A 7 0.62 9.41 -11.25
C ILE A 7 1.95 10.09 -10.93
N SER A 8 2.00 11.42 -10.90
CA SER A 8 3.22 12.16 -10.55
C SER A 8 3.72 11.86 -9.13
N THR A 9 2.83 11.59 -8.20
CA THR A 9 3.18 11.16 -6.84
C THR A 9 3.74 9.74 -6.85
N LEU A 10 3.18 8.81 -7.63
CA LEU A 10 3.73 7.46 -7.78
C LEU A 10 5.14 7.49 -8.38
N GLU A 11 5.37 8.28 -9.44
CA GLU A 11 6.68 8.47 -10.07
C GLU A 11 7.69 9.09 -9.09
N ASN A 12 7.28 10.08 -8.32
CA ASN A 12 8.15 10.65 -7.30
C ASN A 12 8.46 9.64 -6.19
N MET A 13 7.46 8.89 -5.71
CA MET A 13 7.66 7.86 -4.68
C MET A 13 8.48 6.65 -5.17
N SER A 14 8.53 6.37 -6.48
CA SER A 14 9.44 5.35 -7.02
C SER A 14 10.91 5.70 -6.76
N GLN A 15 11.24 7.00 -6.72
CA GLN A 15 12.58 7.48 -6.40
C GLN A 15 12.95 7.38 -4.91
N ALA A 16 11.98 7.07 -4.04
CA ALA A 16 12.21 6.84 -2.61
C ALA A 16 12.68 5.40 -2.33
N GLU A 17 13.75 4.95 -3.01
CA GLU A 17 14.22 3.56 -2.99
C GLU A 17 14.49 3.05 -1.58
N PHE A 18 15.16 3.87 -0.77
CA PHE A 18 15.46 3.52 0.61
C PHE A 18 14.19 3.29 1.44
N TYR A 19 13.20 4.19 1.31
CA TYR A 19 11.91 4.07 2.00
C TYR A 19 11.13 2.83 1.53
N ASN A 20 11.10 2.57 0.23
CA ASN A 20 10.42 1.41 -0.34
C ASN A 20 11.07 0.10 0.16
N LYS A 21 12.41 0.04 0.15
CA LYS A 21 13.16 -1.10 0.69
C LYS A 21 12.91 -1.28 2.18
N TRP A 22 13.03 -0.21 2.98
CA TRP A 22 12.79 -0.24 4.41
C TRP A 22 11.34 -0.67 4.75
N THR A 23 10.35 -0.20 3.98
CA THR A 23 8.95 -0.62 4.12
C THR A 23 8.81 -2.11 3.82
N PHE A 24 9.38 -2.58 2.71
CA PHE A 24 9.34 -3.99 2.32
C PHE A 24 9.98 -4.91 3.37
N ASP A 25 11.11 -4.50 3.94
CA ASP A 25 11.81 -5.25 4.99
C ASP A 25 10.96 -5.51 6.25
N LYS A 26 9.87 -4.71 6.46
CA LYS A 26 8.96 -4.91 7.60
C LYS A 26 7.98 -6.06 7.44
N PHE A 27 7.76 -6.52 6.21
CA PHE A 27 6.75 -7.56 5.95
C PHE A 27 7.24 -8.70 5.03
N LYS A 28 8.46 -8.64 4.51
CA LYS A 28 8.99 -9.62 3.55
C LYS A 28 8.87 -11.08 4.01
N ASP A 29 8.99 -11.34 5.32
CA ASP A 29 8.94 -12.70 5.88
C ASP A 29 7.56 -13.35 5.79
N TYR A 30 6.53 -12.55 5.49
CA TYR A 30 5.15 -13.01 5.27
C TYR A 30 4.80 -13.16 3.79
N VAL A 31 5.70 -12.76 2.88
CA VAL A 31 5.48 -12.79 1.43
C VAL A 31 5.90 -14.14 0.87
N ARG A 32 4.94 -14.90 0.31
CA ARG A 32 5.19 -16.25 -0.23
C ARG A 32 4.10 -16.75 -1.16
N GLY A 33 4.43 -17.77 -1.95
CA GLY A 33 3.48 -18.56 -2.74
C GLY A 33 2.85 -17.79 -3.90
N ASP A 34 1.54 -17.95 -4.07
CA ASP A 34 0.74 -17.15 -5.01
C ASP A 34 0.45 -15.80 -4.38
N ILE A 35 0.96 -14.72 -4.97
CA ILE A 35 0.87 -13.36 -4.45
C ILE A 35 -0.12 -12.56 -5.28
N LEU A 36 -1.06 -11.85 -4.63
CA LEU A 36 -1.87 -10.80 -5.26
C LEU A 36 -1.38 -9.43 -4.78
N GLU A 37 -0.96 -8.59 -5.69
CA GLU A 37 -0.74 -7.17 -5.44
C GLU A 37 -1.95 -6.39 -5.90
N VAL A 38 -2.60 -5.68 -4.97
CA VAL A 38 -3.75 -4.82 -5.20
C VAL A 38 -3.27 -3.38 -5.34
N GLY A 39 -3.55 -2.75 -6.49
CA GLY A 39 -3.08 -1.41 -6.82
C GLY A 39 -1.60 -1.38 -7.16
N CYS A 40 -1.19 -2.13 -8.19
CA CYS A 40 0.23 -2.24 -8.56
C CYS A 40 0.82 -0.92 -9.10
N GLY A 41 -0.01 0.01 -9.55
CA GLY A 41 0.44 1.29 -10.08
C GLY A 41 1.48 1.13 -11.17
N ILE A 42 2.62 1.82 -11.03
CA ILE A 42 3.77 1.74 -11.95
C ILE A 42 4.74 0.59 -11.62
N GLY A 43 4.41 -0.28 -10.64
CA GLY A 43 5.21 -1.45 -10.31
C GLY A 43 6.28 -1.27 -9.23
N ASN A 44 6.17 -0.25 -8.38
CA ASN A 44 7.17 0.06 -7.34
C ASN A 44 7.54 -1.13 -6.45
N PHE A 45 6.58 -2.01 -6.15
CA PHE A 45 6.80 -3.21 -5.35
C PHE A 45 6.75 -4.49 -6.18
N THR A 46 6.05 -4.48 -7.32
CA THR A 46 5.77 -5.66 -8.16
C THR A 46 7.03 -6.48 -8.48
N LEU A 47 8.11 -5.80 -8.92
CA LEU A 47 9.37 -6.46 -9.25
C LEU A 47 10.08 -7.06 -8.04
N THR A 48 9.99 -6.42 -6.89
CA THR A 48 10.54 -6.97 -5.65
C THR A 48 9.73 -8.18 -5.20
N LEU A 49 8.40 -8.09 -5.25
CA LEU A 49 7.48 -9.16 -4.86
C LEU A 49 7.62 -10.40 -5.74
N SER A 50 7.89 -10.24 -7.03
CA SER A 50 8.07 -11.37 -7.97
C SER A 50 9.23 -12.29 -7.61
N LYS A 51 10.18 -11.84 -6.78
CA LYS A 51 11.30 -12.65 -6.27
C LYS A 51 10.88 -13.58 -5.11
N TYR A 52 9.70 -13.37 -4.53
CA TYR A 52 9.22 -14.11 -3.36
C TYR A 52 8.11 -15.12 -3.70
N GLY A 53 7.56 -15.06 -4.91
CA GLY A 53 6.52 -15.96 -5.34
C GLY A 53 5.92 -15.61 -6.70
N LYS A 54 4.88 -16.34 -7.07
CA LYS A 54 4.16 -16.13 -8.33
C LYS A 54 3.20 -14.95 -8.20
N ILE A 55 3.55 -13.82 -8.83
CA ILE A 55 2.78 -12.59 -8.70
C ILE A 55 1.62 -12.50 -9.69
N THR A 56 0.49 -12.02 -9.19
CA THR A 56 -0.63 -11.48 -9.96
C THR A 56 -0.84 -10.05 -9.47
N ALA A 57 -0.79 -9.09 -10.39
CA ALA A 57 -0.90 -7.68 -10.07
C ALA A 57 -2.18 -7.08 -10.68
N ILE A 58 -2.95 -6.32 -9.89
CA ILE A 58 -4.16 -5.65 -10.38
C ILE A 58 -4.11 -4.16 -10.12
N ASP A 59 -4.68 -3.40 -11.05
CA ASP A 59 -4.97 -1.98 -10.90
C ASP A 59 -6.27 -1.61 -11.62
N ILE A 60 -6.95 -0.56 -11.15
CA ILE A 60 -8.14 -0.01 -11.80
C ILE A 60 -7.78 0.84 -13.03
N ASP A 61 -6.55 1.33 -13.10
CA ASP A 61 -6.03 2.08 -14.24
C ASP A 61 -5.33 1.13 -15.22
N GLN A 62 -6.05 0.78 -16.29
CA GLN A 62 -5.57 -0.14 -17.31
C GLN A 62 -4.28 0.36 -17.99
N SER A 63 -4.08 1.69 -18.09
CA SER A 63 -2.88 2.25 -18.69
C SER A 63 -1.61 1.95 -17.89
N LEU A 64 -1.71 1.93 -16.55
CA LEU A 64 -0.62 1.54 -15.66
C LEU A 64 -0.29 0.05 -15.81
N VAL A 65 -1.33 -0.79 -15.86
CA VAL A 65 -1.16 -2.24 -16.11
C VAL A 65 -0.47 -2.52 -17.43
N GLU A 66 -0.89 -1.85 -18.50
CA GLU A 66 -0.29 -2.02 -19.83
C GLU A 66 1.19 -1.60 -19.85
N ASN A 67 1.54 -0.51 -19.16
CA ASN A 67 2.92 -0.09 -19.03
C ASN A 67 3.76 -1.10 -18.25
N LEU A 68 3.23 -1.67 -17.17
CA LEU A 68 3.90 -2.72 -16.40
C LEU A 68 4.16 -3.99 -17.23
N LYS A 69 3.24 -4.37 -18.13
CA LYS A 69 3.38 -5.52 -19.05
C LYS A 69 4.45 -5.33 -20.12
N LYS A 70 4.83 -4.09 -20.46
CA LYS A 70 5.87 -3.82 -21.46
C LYS A 70 7.25 -4.24 -21.00
N ASP A 71 7.48 -4.27 -19.69
CA ASP A 71 8.72 -4.79 -19.12
C ASP A 71 8.74 -6.33 -19.16
N LYS A 72 9.28 -6.87 -20.26
CA LYS A 72 9.41 -8.32 -20.48
C LYS A 72 10.49 -9.01 -19.64
N SER A 73 11.25 -8.26 -18.85
CA SER A 73 12.33 -8.80 -18.00
C SER A 73 11.76 -9.68 -16.87
N TYR A 74 10.46 -9.57 -16.60
CA TYR A 74 9.79 -10.29 -15.53
C TYR A 74 8.50 -10.94 -16.02
N SER A 75 8.26 -12.20 -15.61
CA SER A 75 7.00 -12.91 -15.87
C SER A 75 5.91 -12.43 -14.89
N ILE A 76 5.38 -11.23 -15.12
CA ILE A 76 4.34 -10.64 -14.28
C ILE A 76 2.97 -10.90 -14.93
N ASN A 77 2.07 -11.56 -14.19
CA ASN A 77 0.68 -11.68 -14.60
C ASN A 77 -0.10 -10.46 -14.08
N ALA A 78 -0.23 -9.42 -14.91
CA ALA A 78 -0.92 -8.18 -14.54
C ALA A 78 -2.19 -7.98 -15.34
N GLY A 79 -3.20 -7.31 -14.78
CA GLY A 79 -4.46 -7.03 -15.46
C GLY A 79 -5.34 -6.06 -14.69
N TYR A 80 -6.43 -5.65 -15.36
CA TYR A 80 -7.46 -4.86 -14.70
C TYR A 80 -8.03 -5.59 -13.48
N GLY A 81 -8.26 -4.84 -12.40
CA GLY A 81 -8.96 -5.35 -11.24
C GLY A 81 -9.45 -4.26 -10.31
N ASP A 82 -10.73 -4.35 -9.95
CA ASP A 82 -11.39 -3.49 -8.98
C ASP A 82 -11.72 -4.31 -7.73
N ILE A 83 -10.92 -4.10 -6.69
CA ILE A 83 -11.07 -4.86 -5.43
C ILE A 83 -12.37 -4.51 -4.71
N GLU A 84 -12.92 -3.32 -4.89
CA GLU A 84 -14.21 -2.95 -4.31
C GLU A 84 -15.37 -3.65 -5.03
N LYS A 85 -15.33 -3.71 -6.36
CA LYS A 85 -16.40 -4.31 -7.16
C LYS A 85 -16.31 -5.83 -7.24
N ASN A 86 -15.20 -6.42 -6.82
CA ASN A 86 -14.90 -7.85 -6.99
C ASN A 86 -14.84 -8.24 -8.48
N ASP A 87 -14.25 -7.35 -9.28
CA ASP A 87 -14.11 -7.49 -10.72
C ASP A 87 -12.63 -7.59 -11.10
N TYR A 88 -12.22 -8.72 -11.67
CA TYR A 88 -10.81 -9.04 -11.94
C TYR A 88 -10.64 -9.70 -13.30
N PHE A 89 -9.48 -9.48 -13.93
CA PHE A 89 -9.12 -10.16 -15.17
C PHE A 89 -8.91 -11.68 -15.00
N PHE A 90 -8.82 -12.18 -13.77
CA PHE A 90 -8.71 -13.60 -13.44
C PHE A 90 -10.00 -14.13 -12.81
N GLN A 91 -10.22 -15.46 -12.90
CA GLN A 91 -11.38 -16.13 -12.32
C GLN A 91 -10.93 -17.22 -11.35
N LYS A 92 -11.76 -17.46 -10.29
CA LYS A 92 -11.64 -18.58 -9.33
C LYS A 92 -10.21 -18.81 -8.81
N LYS A 93 -9.48 -17.74 -8.50
CA LYS A 93 -8.13 -17.80 -8.00
C LYS A 93 -8.08 -17.35 -6.55
N THR A 94 -7.27 -18.05 -5.74
CA THR A 94 -6.97 -17.67 -4.35
C THR A 94 -5.45 -17.55 -4.16
N PHE A 95 -5.05 -16.81 -3.14
CA PHE A 95 -3.67 -16.39 -2.96
C PHE A 95 -3.16 -16.75 -1.57
N ASP A 96 -1.86 -17.04 -1.47
CA ASP A 96 -1.17 -17.26 -0.20
C ASP A 96 -0.87 -15.92 0.49
N THR A 97 -0.66 -14.88 -0.30
CA THR A 97 -0.38 -13.53 0.19
C THR A 97 -1.15 -12.50 -0.63
N ILE A 98 -1.83 -11.56 0.03
CA ILE A 98 -2.40 -10.36 -0.60
C ILE A 98 -1.68 -9.14 -0.04
N ILE A 99 -1.25 -8.25 -0.92
CA ILE A 99 -0.52 -7.03 -0.61
C ILE A 99 -1.32 -5.84 -1.12
N CYS A 100 -1.64 -4.91 -0.21
CA CYS A 100 -2.43 -3.72 -0.48
C CYS A 100 -1.75 -2.52 0.21
N LEU A 101 -0.90 -1.82 -0.53
CA LEU A 101 -0.07 -0.74 0.00
C LEU A 101 -0.51 0.60 -0.57
N ASN A 102 -1.02 1.48 0.29
CA ASN A 102 -1.53 2.82 -0.08
C ASN A 102 -2.60 2.77 -1.20
N VAL A 103 -3.56 1.89 -1.05
CA VAL A 103 -4.69 1.69 -1.99
C VAL A 103 -6.03 1.85 -1.29
N LEU A 104 -6.17 1.33 -0.07
CA LEU A 104 -7.46 1.26 0.62
C LEU A 104 -8.07 2.64 0.89
N GLU A 105 -7.25 3.68 1.07
CA GLU A 105 -7.66 5.07 1.21
C GLU A 105 -8.30 5.67 -0.05
N HIS A 106 -8.05 5.06 -1.22
CA HIS A 106 -8.65 5.42 -2.51
C HIS A 106 -9.93 4.65 -2.82
N VAL A 107 -10.29 3.69 -1.98
CA VAL A 107 -11.50 2.87 -2.16
C VAL A 107 -12.66 3.50 -1.41
N GLN A 108 -13.81 3.66 -2.08
CA GLN A 108 -14.97 4.29 -1.48
C GLN A 108 -15.56 3.42 -0.35
N ASN A 109 -15.75 2.14 -0.59
CA ASN A 109 -16.19 1.16 0.40
C ASN A 109 -15.02 0.23 0.80
N ASP A 110 -14.18 0.70 1.69
CA ASP A 110 -13.00 -0.01 2.16
C ASP A 110 -13.32 -1.33 2.91
N THR A 111 -14.46 -1.37 3.61
CA THR A 111 -14.91 -2.60 4.29
C THR A 111 -15.26 -3.69 3.29
N LYS A 112 -15.92 -3.33 2.17
CA LYS A 112 -16.21 -4.26 1.09
C LYS A 112 -14.93 -4.76 0.42
N ALA A 113 -13.97 -3.88 0.17
CA ALA A 113 -12.67 -4.25 -0.38
C ALA A 113 -11.90 -5.22 0.53
N LEU A 114 -11.84 -4.96 1.84
CA LEU A 114 -11.25 -5.87 2.82
C LEU A 114 -11.95 -7.24 2.85
N GLY A 115 -13.28 -7.26 2.76
CA GLY A 115 -14.06 -8.50 2.68
C GLY A 115 -13.80 -9.28 1.38
N ASN A 116 -13.60 -8.60 0.25
CA ASN A 116 -13.24 -9.24 -1.00
C ASN A 116 -11.79 -9.79 -0.95
N MET A 117 -10.85 -9.07 -0.38
CA MET A 117 -9.50 -9.58 -0.12
C MET A 117 -9.54 -10.82 0.79
N PHE A 118 -10.40 -10.83 1.82
CA PHE A 118 -10.58 -12.02 2.67
C PHE A 118 -11.01 -13.24 1.88
N LYS A 119 -11.97 -13.11 0.96
CA LYS A 119 -12.44 -14.21 0.11
C LYS A 119 -11.35 -14.73 -0.84
N LEU A 120 -10.50 -13.84 -1.33
CA LEU A 120 -9.39 -14.18 -2.22
C LEU A 120 -8.19 -14.83 -1.51
N LEU A 121 -8.05 -14.71 -0.20
CA LEU A 121 -7.00 -15.38 0.54
C LEU A 121 -7.30 -16.88 0.72
N LYS A 122 -6.28 -17.71 0.58
CA LYS A 122 -6.32 -19.11 1.06
C LYS A 122 -6.41 -19.15 2.59
N LYS A 123 -6.92 -20.24 3.16
CA LYS A 123 -6.78 -20.48 4.60
C LYS A 123 -5.30 -20.51 4.97
N GLY A 124 -4.92 -19.82 6.04
CA GLY A 124 -3.54 -19.65 6.44
C GLY A 124 -2.74 -18.61 5.65
N GLY A 125 -3.38 -17.95 4.67
CA GLY A 125 -2.80 -16.87 3.87
C GLY A 125 -2.72 -15.54 4.63
N TYR A 126 -1.84 -14.65 4.16
CA TYR A 126 -1.56 -13.35 4.79
C TYR A 126 -2.10 -12.18 3.96
N LEU A 127 -2.74 -11.24 4.65
CA LEU A 127 -3.00 -9.88 4.16
C LEU A 127 -1.93 -8.95 4.72
N ILE A 128 -1.27 -8.21 3.85
CA ILE A 128 -0.34 -7.13 4.18
C ILE A 128 -0.98 -5.82 3.74
N LEU A 129 -1.31 -4.97 4.70
CA LEU A 129 -2.01 -3.72 4.49
C LEU A 129 -1.18 -2.56 5.01
N LEU A 130 -0.92 -1.56 4.15
CA LEU A 130 -0.30 -0.30 4.52
C LEU A 130 -1.24 0.83 4.13
N VAL A 131 -1.60 1.70 5.10
CA VAL A 131 -2.47 2.85 4.86
C VAL A 131 -2.04 4.07 5.66
N PRO A 132 -2.37 5.30 5.20
CA PRO A 132 -2.06 6.53 5.91
C PRO A 132 -2.93 6.69 7.17
N LEU A 133 -2.30 7.21 8.23
CA LEU A 133 -2.95 7.44 9.52
C LEU A 133 -3.36 8.88 9.72
N TYR A 134 -4.32 9.04 10.64
CA TYR A 134 -4.78 10.25 11.31
C TYR A 134 -5.46 11.27 10.39
N ASN A 135 -6.77 11.38 10.55
CA ASN A 135 -7.60 12.34 9.82
C ASN A 135 -7.16 13.81 10.04
N PHE A 136 -6.52 14.15 11.16
CA PHE A 136 -5.99 15.49 11.37
C PHE A 136 -4.84 15.83 10.38
N LEU A 137 -4.18 14.84 9.78
CA LEU A 137 -3.17 15.02 8.73
C LEU A 137 -3.77 15.13 7.32
N PHE A 138 -5.08 14.82 7.16
CA PHE A 138 -5.73 14.91 5.86
C PHE A 138 -5.68 16.34 5.33
N GLY A 139 -5.09 16.54 4.16
CA GLY A 139 -4.81 17.85 3.60
C GLY A 139 -4.96 17.92 2.07
N GLU A 140 -4.42 19.00 1.49
CA GLU A 140 -4.53 19.25 0.05
C GLU A 140 -3.80 18.18 -0.78
N ILE A 141 -2.72 17.59 -0.27
CA ILE A 141 -2.03 16.48 -0.94
C ILE A 141 -2.98 15.28 -1.04
N ASP A 142 -3.62 14.89 0.07
CA ASP A 142 -4.54 13.74 0.09
C ASP A 142 -5.68 13.92 -0.92
N LYS A 143 -6.29 15.11 -0.96
CA LYS A 143 -7.35 15.45 -1.91
C LYS A 143 -6.86 15.35 -3.36
N SER A 144 -5.67 15.88 -3.64
CA SER A 144 -5.13 15.94 -5.00
C SER A 144 -4.80 14.59 -5.60
N ILE A 145 -4.46 13.60 -4.75
CA ILE A 145 -4.19 12.23 -5.16
C ILE A 145 -5.41 11.31 -5.04
N GLY A 146 -6.56 11.85 -4.61
CA GLY A 146 -7.83 11.12 -4.57
C GLY A 146 -8.05 10.27 -3.34
N HIS A 147 -7.46 10.60 -2.20
CA HIS A 147 -7.79 9.95 -0.94
C HIS A 147 -9.19 10.32 -0.47
N PHE A 148 -9.98 9.33 -0.08
CA PHE A 148 -11.24 9.56 0.63
C PHE A 148 -11.03 9.79 2.12
N ARG A 149 -9.98 9.19 2.73
CA ARG A 149 -9.74 9.18 4.18
C ARG A 149 -8.31 8.87 4.57
N ARG A 150 -8.02 9.13 5.84
CA ARG A 150 -6.93 8.54 6.59
C ARG A 150 -7.51 7.78 7.77
N TYR A 151 -6.78 6.85 8.34
CA TYR A 151 -7.31 5.86 9.27
C TYR A 151 -6.97 6.19 10.73
N ASN A 152 -7.89 5.83 11.63
CA ASN A 152 -7.59 5.64 13.04
C ASN A 152 -7.03 4.23 13.22
N PRO A 153 -5.85 4.05 13.86
CA PRO A 153 -5.21 2.74 13.95
C PRO A 153 -6.07 1.71 14.69
N LYS A 154 -6.71 2.11 15.81
CA LYS A 154 -7.54 1.18 16.62
C LYS A 154 -8.79 0.73 15.87
N GLU A 155 -9.47 1.67 15.19
CA GLU A 155 -10.67 1.38 14.42
C GLU A 155 -10.37 0.48 13.21
N LEU A 156 -9.24 0.73 12.52
CA LEU A 156 -8.86 -0.10 11.39
C LEU A 156 -8.50 -1.52 11.81
N VAL A 157 -7.71 -1.69 12.86
CA VAL A 157 -7.35 -3.01 13.41
C VAL A 157 -8.62 -3.77 13.79
N LYS A 158 -9.55 -3.11 14.52
CA LYS A 158 -10.83 -3.72 14.87
C LYS A 158 -11.63 -4.12 13.63
N ARG A 159 -11.73 -3.27 12.61
CA ARG A 159 -12.45 -3.56 11.36
C ARG A 159 -11.88 -4.79 10.64
N VAL A 160 -10.56 -4.92 10.58
CA VAL A 160 -9.89 -6.08 10.00
C VAL A 160 -10.25 -7.34 10.80
N GLN A 161 -10.23 -7.29 12.13
CA GLN A 161 -10.63 -8.41 13.00
C GLN A 161 -12.10 -8.78 12.84
N ASP A 162 -13.00 -7.80 12.79
CA ASP A 162 -14.45 -8.03 12.64
C ASP A 162 -14.79 -8.75 11.30
N LEU A 163 -13.94 -8.64 10.29
CA LEU A 163 -14.04 -9.35 9.02
C LEU A 163 -13.49 -10.79 9.06
N GLY A 164 -12.98 -11.24 10.19
CA GLY A 164 -12.51 -12.62 10.39
C GLY A 164 -11.00 -12.82 10.20
N TYR A 165 -10.23 -11.74 10.06
CA TYR A 165 -8.78 -11.84 10.06
C TYR A 165 -8.23 -11.92 11.49
N ASP A 166 -7.20 -12.71 11.70
CA ASP A 166 -6.38 -12.67 12.91
C ASP A 166 -5.20 -11.72 12.70
N ILE A 167 -5.04 -10.76 13.57
CA ILE A 167 -3.91 -9.83 13.51
C ILE A 167 -2.64 -10.54 13.97
N VAL A 168 -1.67 -10.66 13.07
CA VAL A 168 -0.34 -11.23 13.37
C VAL A 168 0.55 -10.15 13.98
N SER A 169 0.58 -8.98 13.35
CA SER A 169 1.29 -7.81 13.85
C SER A 169 0.72 -6.53 13.24
N TYR A 170 0.91 -5.42 13.93
CA TYR A 170 0.73 -4.10 13.34
C TYR A 170 1.76 -3.14 13.91
N ARG A 171 2.21 -2.17 13.11
CA ARG A 171 3.21 -1.17 13.48
C ARG A 171 2.86 0.18 12.85
N LYS A 172 3.04 1.24 13.60
CA LYS A 172 3.05 2.59 13.05
C LYS A 172 4.42 2.86 12.45
N LEU A 173 4.46 3.53 11.32
CA LEU A 173 5.66 3.74 10.53
C LEU A 173 5.83 5.22 10.16
N ASN A 174 7.09 5.62 10.02
CA ASN A 174 7.52 6.88 9.43
C ASN A 174 7.14 8.11 10.27
N LEU A 175 7.67 8.19 11.47
CA LEU A 175 7.55 9.36 12.36
C LEU A 175 8.11 10.64 11.71
N ILE A 176 9.26 10.54 11.03
CA ILE A 176 9.89 11.68 10.37
C ILE A 176 8.99 12.21 9.25
N GLY A 177 8.42 11.30 8.46
CA GLY A 177 7.46 11.65 7.42
C GLY A 177 6.22 12.34 7.96
N LEU A 178 5.79 12.06 9.20
CA LEU A 178 4.67 12.74 9.85
C LEU A 178 4.95 14.24 9.99
N ILE A 179 6.13 14.62 10.45
CA ILE A 179 6.55 16.03 10.56
C ILE A 179 6.55 16.69 9.19
N GLY A 180 7.19 16.06 8.21
CA GLY A 180 7.25 16.56 6.84
C GLY A 180 5.87 16.72 6.20
N TRP A 181 4.99 15.72 6.39
CA TRP A 181 3.62 15.76 5.87
C TRP A 181 2.78 16.86 6.53
N PHE A 182 2.87 17.02 7.86
CA PHE A 182 2.17 18.06 8.57
C PHE A 182 2.57 19.47 8.08
N ILE A 183 3.88 19.72 7.97
CA ILE A 183 4.38 21.01 7.48
C ILE A 183 3.92 21.24 6.03
N THR A 184 4.16 20.29 5.14
CA THR A 184 3.91 20.49 3.70
C THR A 184 2.44 20.45 3.32
N GLY A 185 1.67 19.55 3.92
CA GLY A 185 0.25 19.34 3.59
C GLY A 185 -0.70 20.26 4.33
N LYS A 186 -0.41 20.56 5.61
CA LYS A 186 -1.30 21.38 6.46
C LYS A 186 -0.90 22.84 6.55
N ILE A 187 0.38 23.13 6.80
CA ILE A 187 0.87 24.51 6.98
C ILE A 187 1.04 25.18 5.62
N LEU A 188 1.83 24.57 4.74
CA LEU A 188 2.14 25.12 3.41
C LEU A 188 1.05 24.84 2.37
N LYS A 189 0.06 24.02 2.68
CA LYS A 189 -1.09 23.65 1.81
C LYS A 189 -0.66 23.23 0.38
N ASN A 190 0.49 22.58 0.28
CA ASN A 190 0.98 22.09 -1.01
C ASN A 190 0.05 21.02 -1.56
N LYS A 191 -0.15 21.00 -2.88
CA LYS A 191 -0.99 20.01 -3.56
C LYS A 191 -0.19 18.82 -4.10
N GLN A 192 1.14 18.92 -4.14
CA GLN A 192 2.00 17.89 -4.73
C GLN A 192 3.26 17.65 -3.90
N ILE A 193 3.73 16.41 -3.96
CA ILE A 193 5.06 16.02 -3.48
C ILE A 193 6.02 16.22 -4.66
N THR A 194 6.91 17.21 -4.57
CA THR A 194 7.88 17.50 -5.62
C THR A 194 9.12 16.60 -5.48
N GLY A 195 9.82 16.36 -6.60
CA GLY A 195 11.05 15.55 -6.59
C GLY A 195 12.13 16.08 -5.63
N TYR A 196 12.22 17.41 -5.42
CA TYR A 196 13.13 17.98 -4.43
C TYR A 196 12.82 17.51 -3.00
N LYS A 197 11.54 17.43 -2.62
CA LYS A 197 11.14 16.94 -1.30
C LYS A 197 11.47 15.45 -1.12
N ILE A 198 11.36 14.66 -2.20
CA ILE A 198 11.78 13.26 -2.16
C ILE A 198 13.30 13.12 -2.00
N LYS A 199 14.09 13.96 -2.70
CA LYS A 199 15.55 13.98 -2.50
C LYS A 199 15.93 14.33 -1.06
N LEU A 200 15.27 15.33 -0.47
CA LEU A 200 15.47 15.67 0.93
C LEU A 200 15.04 14.54 1.87
N PHE A 201 13.89 13.92 1.58
CA PHE A 201 13.41 12.75 2.34
C PHE A 201 14.39 11.58 2.24
N ASN A 202 14.94 11.28 1.05
CA ASN A 202 15.95 10.24 0.89
C ASN A 202 17.21 10.49 1.72
N LEU A 203 17.62 11.75 1.88
CA LEU A 203 18.77 12.10 2.71
C LEU A 203 18.54 11.77 4.19
N VAL A 204 17.32 11.98 4.70
CA VAL A 204 16.98 11.74 6.11
C VAL A 204 16.41 10.35 6.35
N SER A 205 15.96 9.64 5.31
CA SER A 205 15.30 8.34 5.42
C SER A 205 16.14 7.23 6.06
N PRO A 206 17.50 7.22 6.03
CA PRO A 206 18.29 6.25 6.81
C PRO A 206 17.97 6.25 8.31
N VAL A 207 17.53 7.39 8.87
CA VAL A 207 17.11 7.48 10.28
C VAL A 207 15.89 6.61 10.57
N LEU A 208 15.07 6.26 9.56
CA LEU A 208 13.95 5.32 9.72
C LEU A 208 14.38 3.94 10.21
N TYR A 209 15.66 3.55 10.01
CA TYR A 209 16.16 2.28 10.58
C TYR A 209 16.17 2.27 12.10
N LEU A 210 16.21 3.42 12.77
CA LEU A 210 16.05 3.49 14.22
C LEU A 210 14.66 3.02 14.68
N GLU A 211 13.64 3.15 13.81
CA GLU A 211 12.30 2.59 14.08
C GLU A 211 12.28 1.05 14.09
N ASN A 212 13.39 0.38 13.71
CA ASN A 212 13.52 -1.06 13.89
C ASN A 212 13.81 -1.43 15.36
N LEU A 213 14.47 -0.54 16.07
CA LEU A 213 14.84 -0.73 17.47
C LEU A 213 13.72 -0.31 18.42
N ILE A 214 13.03 0.78 18.06
CA ILE A 214 11.96 1.35 18.92
C ILE A 214 10.77 1.66 18.00
N GLU A 215 9.63 1.01 18.26
CA GLU A 215 8.40 1.32 17.57
C GLU A 215 7.93 2.74 17.91
N PRO A 216 7.74 3.62 16.91
CA PRO A 216 7.29 4.98 17.19
C PRO A 216 5.85 4.97 17.73
N PRO A 217 5.53 5.80 18.74
CA PRO A 217 4.18 5.89 19.30
C PRO A 217 3.18 6.46 18.30
N ILE A 218 3.66 7.21 17.31
CA ILE A 218 2.91 7.80 16.19
C ILE A 218 3.71 7.67 14.89
N GLY A 219 3.04 7.74 13.75
CA GLY A 219 3.68 7.67 12.42
C GLY A 219 2.71 8.09 11.33
N THR A 220 3.18 8.32 10.11
CA THR A 220 2.30 8.70 9.00
C THR A 220 1.40 7.57 8.52
N SER A 221 1.81 6.32 8.75
CA SER A 221 1.13 5.14 8.22
C SER A 221 1.07 4.02 9.27
N ILE A 222 0.18 3.06 9.05
CA ILE A 222 0.15 1.79 9.76
C ILE A 222 0.36 0.66 8.78
N LEU A 223 1.26 -0.25 9.12
CA LEU A 223 1.40 -1.55 8.48
C LEU A 223 0.71 -2.58 9.34
N ILE A 224 -0.21 -3.34 8.74
CA ILE A 224 -0.90 -4.47 9.39
C ILE A 224 -0.54 -5.73 8.61
N VAL A 225 -0.12 -6.76 9.33
CA VAL A 225 -0.04 -8.13 8.84
C VAL A 225 -1.15 -8.91 9.52
N ALA A 226 -2.06 -9.43 8.72
CA ALA A 226 -3.20 -10.20 9.20
C ALA A 226 -3.27 -11.53 8.47
N LYS A 227 -3.88 -12.56 9.10
CA LYS A 227 -3.96 -13.93 8.59
C LYS A 227 -5.41 -14.37 8.49
N ARG A 228 -5.75 -15.06 7.41
CA ARG A 228 -7.02 -15.79 7.30
C ARG A 228 -6.89 -17.18 7.90
N ASN A 229 -7.51 -17.45 9.05
CA ASN A 229 -7.46 -18.77 9.70
C ASN A 229 -8.66 -19.68 9.38
N LYS A 230 -9.81 -19.10 9.05
CA LYS A 230 -11.08 -19.83 8.80
C LYS A 230 -11.46 -19.90 7.32
#